data_11ebee6ed81dd3b9b4038ed32dedaae6
#
_entry.id   11ebee6ed81dd3b9b4038ed32dedaae6
#
_cell.length_a   1.000
_cell.length_b   1.000
_cell.length_c   1.000
_cell.angle_alpha   90.00
_cell.angle_beta   90.00
_cell.angle_gamma   90.00
#
_symmetry.space_group_name_H-M   'P 1'
#
loop_
_entity.id
_entity.type
_entity.pdbx_description
1 polymer ?
#
loop_
_entity_poly.entity_id
_entity_poly.type
_entity_poly.pdbx_seq_one_letter_code
_entity_poly.pdbx_strand_id
1 'polypeptide(L)'
;MLILMEKNMFRRLIPVCLFLIALAAAAPAQQAKRRVAVMNFDYGTVTTYVQQIFGTNQDIGKGIADLLVDKLVNDGQYSVIERKELDKVLAEQNFSNSDRADPNSAAKIARILGVQAIIIGSVTQFGRDDKSTAVGGGAVGHVTGRFGIGGVKKSEANAIVQITARMIDTNTAEILASCSGKGESTRKGTGLLGAGGSDYGPAAGAGVDMKSSNFGATIIGEATTKAVNDLGAQLDAKATSLPTVEVTISGMVADAEPDGTVIINVGSRNGVKVGDTLKVARKGKDITDPATGKVLRSLTTPLGSVVITQVDENSATGKFSGNGTPQVKDIVSNR
;
A
#
# COMPACT_ATOMS: atom_id res chain seq x y z
N MET A 1 -32.25 33.35 50.08
CA MET A 1 -32.74 32.34 49.11
C MET A 1 -31.97 32.37 47.78
N LEU A 2 -31.42 33.51 47.37
CA LEU A 2 -30.63 33.61 46.11
C LEU A 2 -29.22 32.98 46.19
N ILE A 3 -28.53 33.07 47.29
CA ILE A 3 -27.14 32.60 47.46
C ILE A 3 -26.99 31.05 47.45
N LEU A 4 -28.06 30.33 47.80
CA LEU A 4 -28.08 28.86 47.81
C LEU A 4 -28.33 28.26 46.42
N MET A 5 -28.89 29.01 45.46
CA MET A 5 -29.11 28.56 44.09
C MET A 5 -27.83 28.60 43.22
N GLU A 6 -26.96 29.60 43.42
CA GLU A 6 -25.73 29.70 42.66
C GLU A 6 -24.74 28.57 43.00
N LYS A 7 -24.66 28.19 44.30
CA LYS A 7 -23.74 27.14 44.74
C LYS A 7 -24.05 25.75 44.19
N ASN A 8 -25.34 25.48 43.94
CA ASN A 8 -25.80 24.22 43.35
C ASN A 8 -25.65 24.16 41.81
N MET A 9 -25.66 25.28 41.14
CA MET A 9 -25.48 25.39 39.70
C MET A 9 -23.99 25.15 39.30
N PHE A 10 -23.05 25.75 40.06
CA PHE A 10 -21.62 25.51 39.92
C PHE A 10 -21.21 24.05 40.20
N ARG A 11 -21.85 23.40 41.16
CA ARG A 11 -21.56 22.01 41.54
C ARG A 11 -22.02 20.99 40.52
N ARG A 12 -23.00 21.34 39.68
CA ARG A 12 -23.49 20.51 38.58
C ARG A 12 -22.80 20.77 37.21
N LEU A 13 -22.20 21.95 37.04
CA LEU A 13 -21.47 22.31 35.82
C LEU A 13 -20.03 21.69 35.78
N ILE A 14 -19.41 21.51 36.93
CA ILE A 14 -18.05 20.93 37.04
C ILE A 14 -17.97 19.50 36.46
N PRO A 15 -18.88 18.55 36.76
CA PRO A 15 -18.80 17.20 36.19
C PRO A 15 -19.13 17.15 34.69
N VAL A 16 -19.96 18.08 34.19
CA VAL A 16 -20.28 18.16 32.76
C VAL A 16 -19.09 18.70 31.97
N CYS A 17 -18.38 19.69 32.46
CA CYS A 17 -17.15 20.20 31.85
C CYS A 17 -16.02 19.16 31.89
N LEU A 18 -15.86 18.41 32.99
CA LEU A 18 -14.88 17.33 33.11
C LEU A 18 -15.19 16.16 32.15
N PHE A 19 -16.47 15.85 31.93
CA PHE A 19 -16.90 14.81 30.97
C PHE A 19 -16.70 15.25 29.51
N LEU A 20 -16.88 16.54 29.18
CA LEU A 20 -16.61 17.09 27.85
C LEU A 20 -15.10 17.16 27.54
N ILE A 21 -14.26 17.44 28.53
CA ILE A 21 -12.79 17.43 28.39
C ILE A 21 -12.27 15.99 28.22
N ALA A 22 -12.86 15.00 28.89
CA ALA A 22 -12.51 13.60 28.74
C ALA A 22 -12.87 13.04 27.35
N LEU A 23 -13.94 13.55 26.71
CA LEU A 23 -14.34 13.15 25.37
C LEU A 23 -13.41 13.71 24.27
N ALA A 24 -12.79 14.85 24.51
CA ALA A 24 -11.83 15.47 23.57
C ALA A 24 -10.47 14.74 23.51
N ALA A 25 -10.12 13.95 24.55
CA ALA A 25 -8.87 13.20 24.59
C ALA A 25 -8.89 11.87 23.82
N ALA A 26 -10.04 11.46 23.28
CA ALA A 26 -10.22 10.22 22.52
C ALA A 26 -10.23 10.43 20.99
N ALA A 27 -9.61 11.50 20.48
CA ALA A 27 -9.35 11.59 19.05
C ALA A 27 -8.37 10.47 18.67
N PRO A 28 -8.76 9.48 17.83
CA PRO A 28 -7.81 8.46 17.40
C PRO A 28 -6.64 9.17 16.72
N ALA A 29 -5.44 8.98 17.26
CA ALA A 29 -4.23 9.43 16.58
C ALA A 29 -4.25 8.83 15.19
N GLN A 30 -4.38 9.66 14.17
CA GLN A 30 -4.45 9.23 12.78
C GLN A 30 -3.10 8.60 12.44
N GLN A 31 -3.02 7.28 12.52
CA GLN A 31 -1.80 6.55 12.19
C GLN A 31 -1.40 6.91 10.77
N ALA A 32 -0.18 7.40 10.61
CA ALA A 32 0.36 7.72 9.29
C ALA A 32 0.32 6.46 8.42
N LYS A 33 -0.37 6.55 7.28
CA LYS A 33 -0.48 5.44 6.33
C LYS A 33 0.91 5.01 5.86
N ARG A 34 1.11 3.70 5.75
CA ARG A 34 2.36 3.13 5.25
C ARG A 34 2.54 3.45 3.78
N ARG A 35 3.72 3.96 3.43
CA ARG A 35 4.06 4.21 2.02
C ARG A 35 4.53 2.93 1.40
N VAL A 36 3.84 2.47 0.36
CA VAL A 36 4.15 1.24 -0.37
C VAL A 36 4.25 1.49 -1.86
N ALA A 37 5.01 0.65 -2.56
CA ALA A 37 5.06 0.62 -4.01
C ALA A 37 4.67 -0.78 -4.50
N VAL A 38 3.91 -0.86 -5.60
CA VAL A 38 3.53 -2.12 -6.23
C VAL A 38 4.31 -2.27 -7.53
N MET A 39 5.07 -3.36 -7.63
CA MET A 39 5.80 -3.72 -8.85
C MET A 39 4.91 -4.51 -9.81
N ASN A 40 5.33 -4.58 -11.09
CA ASN A 40 4.69 -5.48 -12.03
C ASN A 40 4.79 -6.92 -11.53
N PHE A 41 3.70 -7.65 -11.70
CA PHE A 41 3.68 -9.07 -11.39
C PHE A 41 4.39 -9.86 -12.49
N ASP A 42 5.22 -10.81 -12.09
CA ASP A 42 5.78 -11.78 -13.04
C ASP A 42 4.66 -12.72 -13.51
N TYR A 43 4.62 -12.99 -14.80
CA TYR A 43 3.64 -13.91 -15.42
C TYR A 43 4.30 -14.91 -16.37
N GLY A 44 5.62 -15.08 -16.26
CA GLY A 44 6.39 -15.97 -17.13
C GLY A 44 5.84 -17.40 -17.17
N THR A 45 5.36 -17.91 -16.03
CA THR A 45 4.80 -19.28 -15.93
C THR A 45 3.46 -19.46 -16.66
N VAL A 46 2.73 -18.39 -16.94
CA VAL A 46 1.39 -18.44 -17.56
C VAL A 46 1.33 -17.80 -18.95
N THR A 47 2.46 -17.41 -19.52
CA THR A 47 2.55 -16.71 -20.81
C THR A 47 1.83 -17.43 -21.94
N THR A 48 1.94 -18.76 -22.02
CA THR A 48 1.27 -19.57 -23.03
C THR A 48 -0.25 -19.45 -22.95
N TYR A 49 -0.80 -19.46 -21.73
CA TYR A 49 -2.25 -19.31 -21.51
C TYR A 49 -2.72 -17.88 -21.83
N VAL A 50 -1.90 -16.87 -21.53
CA VAL A 50 -2.17 -15.49 -21.91
C VAL A 50 -2.29 -15.36 -23.44
N GLN A 51 -1.33 -15.93 -24.18
CA GLN A 51 -1.38 -15.94 -25.65
C GLN A 51 -2.63 -16.66 -26.20
N GLN A 52 -3.01 -17.79 -25.58
CA GLN A 52 -4.21 -18.54 -26.00
C GLN A 52 -5.49 -17.74 -25.78
N ILE A 53 -5.57 -16.98 -24.68
CA ILE A 53 -6.77 -16.21 -24.33
C ILE A 53 -6.89 -14.93 -25.16
N PHE A 54 -5.77 -14.20 -25.33
CA PHE A 54 -5.79 -12.87 -25.96
C PHE A 54 -5.32 -12.88 -27.42
N GLY A 55 -4.76 -13.97 -27.91
CA GLY A 55 -4.19 -14.05 -29.24
C GLY A 55 -2.87 -13.31 -29.44
N THR A 56 -2.42 -12.58 -28.43
CA THR A 56 -1.19 -11.77 -28.41
C THR A 56 -0.54 -11.81 -27.03
N ASN A 57 0.75 -11.41 -26.94
CA ASN A 57 1.42 -11.19 -25.68
C ASN A 57 0.90 -9.92 -25.02
N GLN A 58 0.04 -10.07 -24.02
CA GLN A 58 -0.42 -8.97 -23.18
C GLN A 58 0.39 -8.93 -21.88
N ASP A 59 0.76 -7.73 -21.44
CA ASP A 59 1.40 -7.55 -20.11
C ASP A 59 0.34 -7.59 -19.01
N ILE A 60 -0.10 -8.81 -18.68
CA ILE A 60 -1.07 -9.02 -17.60
C ILE A 60 -0.47 -8.67 -16.22
N GLY A 61 0.85 -8.78 -16.07
CA GLY A 61 1.55 -8.44 -14.83
C GLY A 61 1.40 -6.96 -14.49
N LYS A 62 1.48 -6.09 -15.50
CA LYS A 62 1.19 -4.67 -15.37
C LYS A 62 -0.28 -4.44 -15.02
N GLY A 63 -1.20 -5.05 -15.77
CA GLY A 63 -2.64 -4.86 -15.55
C GLY A 63 -3.09 -5.28 -14.15
N ILE A 64 -2.58 -6.41 -13.64
CA ILE A 64 -2.86 -6.88 -12.28
C ILE A 64 -2.28 -5.94 -11.23
N ALA A 65 -1.05 -5.43 -11.44
CA ALA A 65 -0.46 -4.45 -10.54
C ALA A 65 -1.30 -3.16 -10.48
N ASP A 66 -1.77 -2.66 -11.62
CA ASP A 66 -2.61 -1.47 -11.70
C ASP A 66 -3.97 -1.67 -10.98
N LEU A 67 -4.61 -2.84 -11.14
CA LEU A 67 -5.82 -3.19 -10.40
C LEU A 67 -5.58 -3.28 -8.88
N LEU A 68 -4.44 -3.84 -8.46
CA LEU A 68 -4.08 -3.91 -7.05
C LEU A 68 -3.81 -2.51 -6.46
N VAL A 69 -3.13 -1.63 -7.20
CA VAL A 69 -2.94 -0.23 -6.80
C VAL A 69 -4.28 0.45 -6.56
N ASP A 70 -5.23 0.35 -7.50
CA ASP A 70 -6.57 0.93 -7.37
C ASP A 70 -7.28 0.37 -6.12
N LYS A 71 -7.20 -0.94 -5.87
CA LYS A 71 -7.77 -1.58 -4.68
C LYS A 71 -7.19 -1.02 -3.38
N LEU A 72 -5.85 -1.01 -3.24
CA LEU A 72 -5.17 -0.54 -2.02
C LEU A 72 -5.37 0.96 -1.76
N VAL A 73 -5.46 1.78 -2.81
CA VAL A 73 -5.77 3.21 -2.69
C VAL A 73 -7.19 3.42 -2.19
N ASN A 74 -8.17 2.69 -2.76
CA ASN A 74 -9.57 2.79 -2.37
C ASN A 74 -9.83 2.30 -0.94
N ASP A 75 -9.16 1.24 -0.52
CA ASP A 75 -9.26 0.70 0.84
C ASP A 75 -8.60 1.63 1.89
N GLY A 76 -7.66 2.45 1.46
CA GLY A 76 -7.12 3.55 2.24
C GLY A 76 -6.19 3.17 3.38
N GLN A 77 -5.73 1.92 3.49
CA GLN A 77 -4.78 1.46 4.51
C GLN A 77 -3.34 1.88 4.20
N TYR A 78 -3.03 2.08 2.93
CA TYR A 78 -1.71 2.43 2.43
C TYR A 78 -1.68 3.79 1.74
N SER A 79 -0.50 4.40 1.69
CA SER A 79 -0.15 5.48 0.77
C SER A 79 0.65 4.87 -0.37
N VAL A 80 -0.01 4.66 -1.51
CA VAL A 80 0.61 3.98 -2.66
C VAL A 80 1.35 4.98 -3.53
N ILE A 81 2.60 4.65 -3.92
CA ILE A 81 3.41 5.50 -4.80
C ILE A 81 2.97 5.31 -6.25
N GLU A 82 2.87 6.43 -6.96
CA GLU A 82 2.48 6.47 -8.37
C GLU A 82 3.45 5.68 -9.25
N ARG A 83 2.90 4.87 -10.14
CA ARG A 83 3.65 3.98 -11.02
C ARG A 83 4.65 4.69 -11.93
N LYS A 84 4.30 5.87 -12.44
CA LYS A 84 5.20 6.64 -13.31
C LYS A 84 6.51 7.02 -12.64
N GLU A 85 6.49 7.25 -11.35
CA GLU A 85 7.70 7.52 -10.58
C GLU A 85 8.55 6.26 -10.43
N LEU A 86 7.91 5.10 -10.26
CA LEU A 86 8.58 3.80 -10.29
C LEU A 86 9.31 3.56 -11.62
N ASP A 87 8.60 3.72 -12.73
CA ASP A 87 9.13 3.45 -14.07
C ASP A 87 10.32 4.37 -14.41
N LYS A 88 10.30 5.64 -13.99
CA LYS A 88 11.43 6.57 -14.14
C LYS A 88 12.68 6.06 -13.41
N VAL A 89 12.53 5.71 -12.13
CA VAL A 89 13.65 5.22 -11.32
C VAL A 89 14.22 3.92 -11.89
N LEU A 90 13.35 3.01 -12.34
CA LEU A 90 13.74 1.75 -12.94
C LEU A 90 14.52 1.95 -14.25
N ALA A 91 14.10 2.89 -15.08
CA ALA A 91 14.78 3.22 -16.34
C ALA A 91 16.16 3.84 -16.09
N GLU A 92 16.28 4.76 -15.10
CA GLU A 92 17.56 5.40 -14.75
C GLU A 92 18.59 4.41 -14.18
N GLN A 93 18.12 3.37 -13.48
CA GLN A 93 18.99 2.39 -12.82
C GLN A 93 19.25 1.13 -13.65
N ASN A 94 18.72 1.06 -14.90
CA ASN A 94 18.87 -0.09 -15.80
C ASN A 94 18.41 -1.45 -15.19
N PHE A 95 17.40 -1.43 -14.32
CA PHE A 95 16.87 -2.66 -13.74
C PHE A 95 16.13 -3.50 -14.79
N SER A 96 16.53 -4.76 -14.91
CA SER A 96 15.84 -5.74 -15.77
C SER A 96 14.53 -6.26 -15.13
N ASN A 97 13.69 -6.95 -15.92
CA ASN A 97 12.46 -7.55 -15.38
C ASN A 97 12.76 -8.63 -14.32
N SER A 98 13.88 -9.36 -14.47
CA SER A 98 14.31 -10.37 -13.49
C SER A 98 14.76 -9.74 -12.17
N ASP A 99 15.36 -8.55 -12.19
CA ASP A 99 15.77 -7.84 -10.99
C ASP A 99 14.59 -7.35 -10.17
N ARG A 100 13.43 -7.14 -10.81
CA ARG A 100 12.18 -6.72 -10.14
C ARG A 100 11.58 -7.81 -9.25
N ALA A 101 11.88 -9.08 -9.53
CA ALA A 101 11.43 -10.23 -8.75
C ALA A 101 12.40 -10.59 -7.61
N ASP A 102 13.63 -10.06 -7.61
CA ASP A 102 14.59 -10.27 -6.54
C ASP A 102 14.34 -9.32 -5.35
N PRO A 103 14.18 -9.85 -4.11
CA PRO A 103 13.91 -9.05 -2.92
C PRO A 103 14.95 -7.96 -2.63
N ASN A 104 16.23 -8.22 -2.88
CA ASN A 104 17.31 -7.27 -2.60
C ASN A 104 17.30 -6.09 -3.58
N SER A 105 17.06 -6.36 -4.86
CA SER A 105 16.92 -5.35 -5.89
C SER A 105 15.65 -4.52 -5.66
N ALA A 106 14.55 -5.16 -5.32
CA ALA A 106 13.30 -4.50 -4.94
C ALA A 106 13.50 -3.55 -3.75
N ALA A 107 14.22 -3.97 -2.71
CA ALA A 107 14.51 -3.11 -1.55
C ALA A 107 15.37 -1.89 -1.90
N LYS A 108 16.33 -1.99 -2.84
CA LYS A 108 17.10 -0.84 -3.33
C LYS A 108 16.24 0.18 -4.04
N ILE A 109 15.37 -0.28 -4.94
CA ILE A 109 14.42 0.57 -5.68
C ILE A 109 13.52 1.31 -4.69
N ALA A 110 12.99 0.62 -3.71
CA ALA A 110 12.08 1.17 -2.73
C ALA A 110 12.73 2.23 -1.84
N ARG A 111 14.01 2.08 -1.47
CA ARG A 111 14.76 3.13 -0.75
C ARG A 111 14.88 4.42 -1.57
N ILE A 112 15.13 4.30 -2.86
CA ILE A 112 15.21 5.47 -3.77
C ILE A 112 13.86 6.19 -3.81
N LEU A 113 12.75 5.45 -3.82
CA LEU A 113 11.39 5.99 -3.83
C LEU A 113 10.92 6.51 -2.47
N GLY A 114 11.68 6.29 -1.40
CA GLY A 114 11.30 6.65 -0.04
C GLY A 114 10.04 5.91 0.43
N VAL A 115 9.83 4.65 0.00
CA VAL A 115 8.74 3.79 0.46
C VAL A 115 9.23 2.86 1.56
N GLN A 116 8.31 2.44 2.42
CA GLN A 116 8.60 1.59 3.58
C GLN A 116 8.57 0.11 3.22
N ALA A 117 7.69 -0.25 2.29
CA ALA A 117 7.63 -1.61 1.77
C ALA A 117 7.35 -1.62 0.27
N ILE A 118 7.81 -2.67 -0.38
CA ILE A 118 7.54 -2.94 -1.78
C ILE A 118 6.75 -4.23 -1.91
N ILE A 119 5.75 -4.22 -2.79
CA ILE A 119 4.93 -5.39 -3.09
C ILE A 119 5.38 -5.93 -4.43
N ILE A 120 5.92 -7.14 -4.43
CA ILE A 120 6.27 -7.92 -5.61
C ILE A 120 5.39 -9.16 -5.68
N GLY A 121 5.13 -9.67 -6.87
CA GLY A 121 4.29 -10.86 -7.01
C GLY A 121 4.42 -11.55 -8.34
N SER A 122 3.72 -12.67 -8.43
CA SER A 122 3.63 -13.47 -9.65
C SER A 122 2.22 -13.99 -9.88
N VAL A 123 1.87 -14.15 -11.14
CA VAL A 123 0.64 -14.80 -11.58
C VAL A 123 0.96 -16.29 -11.72
N THR A 124 0.43 -17.10 -10.81
CA THR A 124 0.72 -18.53 -10.73
C THR A 124 -0.29 -19.38 -11.48
N GLN A 125 -1.50 -18.85 -11.72
CA GLN A 125 -2.52 -19.49 -12.53
C GLN A 125 -3.32 -18.43 -13.28
N PHE A 126 -3.50 -18.66 -14.57
CA PHE A 126 -4.29 -17.78 -15.43
C PHE A 126 -4.86 -18.66 -16.57
N GLY A 127 -6.13 -19.01 -16.49
CA GLY A 127 -6.67 -19.98 -17.42
C GLY A 127 -8.18 -19.90 -17.59
N ARG A 128 -8.64 -20.40 -18.72
CA ARG A 128 -10.05 -20.61 -19.04
C ARG A 128 -10.24 -22.05 -19.51
N ASP A 129 -11.26 -22.73 -19.02
CA ASP A 129 -11.68 -24.06 -19.45
C ASP A 129 -13.13 -23.98 -19.92
N ASP A 130 -13.34 -24.23 -21.22
CA ASP A 130 -14.64 -24.18 -21.86
C ASP A 130 -15.11 -25.60 -22.17
N LYS A 131 -16.15 -26.06 -21.47
CA LYS A 131 -16.78 -27.34 -21.71
C LYS A 131 -18.10 -27.15 -22.46
N SER A 132 -18.25 -27.80 -23.58
CA SER A 132 -19.52 -27.81 -24.33
C SER A 132 -20.00 -29.24 -24.52
N THR A 133 -21.22 -29.52 -24.09
CA THR A 133 -21.89 -30.82 -24.32
C THR A 133 -23.10 -30.58 -25.20
N ALA A 134 -23.10 -31.18 -26.37
CA ALA A 134 -24.27 -31.18 -27.26
C ALA A 134 -25.11 -32.42 -26.93
N VAL A 135 -26.35 -32.22 -26.54
CA VAL A 135 -27.31 -33.30 -26.35
C VAL A 135 -28.28 -33.27 -27.53
N GLY A 136 -28.29 -34.32 -28.35
CA GLY A 136 -29.18 -34.45 -29.48
C GLY A 136 -28.53 -34.62 -30.87
N GLY A 137 -27.19 -34.85 -30.93
CA GLY A 137 -26.43 -34.96 -32.20
C GLY A 137 -26.12 -36.39 -32.65
N GLY A 138 -26.75 -37.42 -32.07
CA GLY A 138 -26.61 -38.80 -32.53
C GLY A 138 -27.74 -39.22 -33.46
N ALA A 139 -28.02 -40.54 -33.60
CA ALA A 139 -29.01 -41.12 -34.48
C ALA A 139 -30.43 -40.48 -34.45
N VAL A 140 -30.75 -39.67 -33.43
CA VAL A 140 -32.01 -38.89 -33.31
C VAL A 140 -32.00 -37.64 -34.17
N GLY A 141 -30.83 -37.09 -34.55
CA GLY A 141 -30.71 -35.87 -35.34
C GLY A 141 -31.20 -36.04 -36.79
N HIS A 142 -31.17 -37.25 -37.34
CA HIS A 142 -31.66 -37.53 -38.70
C HIS A 142 -33.19 -37.46 -38.82
N VAL A 143 -33.92 -37.73 -37.74
CA VAL A 143 -35.39 -37.70 -37.74
C VAL A 143 -35.93 -36.33 -37.37
N THR A 144 -35.26 -35.63 -36.45
CA THR A 144 -35.70 -34.32 -35.97
C THR A 144 -35.27 -33.15 -36.84
N GLY A 145 -34.21 -33.32 -37.66
CA GLY A 145 -33.76 -32.30 -38.64
C GLY A 145 -34.83 -31.91 -39.67
N ARG A 146 -35.82 -32.79 -39.88
CA ARG A 146 -36.94 -32.53 -40.80
C ARG A 146 -38.05 -31.68 -40.18
N PHE A 147 -38.02 -31.51 -38.86
CA PHE A 147 -38.98 -30.70 -38.07
C PHE A 147 -38.38 -29.50 -37.41
N GLY A 148 -37.10 -29.13 -37.71
CA GLY A 148 -36.46 -27.91 -37.19
C GLY A 148 -36.19 -27.89 -35.68
N ILE A 149 -36.29 -29.03 -35.00
CA ILE A 149 -35.99 -29.13 -33.55
C ILE A 149 -34.49 -29.40 -33.41
N GLY A 150 -33.67 -28.35 -33.34
CA GLY A 150 -32.25 -28.40 -33.06
C GLY A 150 -31.96 -28.93 -31.64
N GLY A 151 -30.90 -29.71 -31.50
CA GLY A 151 -30.47 -30.17 -30.19
C GLY A 151 -30.07 -29.00 -29.29
N VAL A 152 -30.09 -29.23 -27.97
CA VAL A 152 -29.69 -28.25 -26.97
C VAL A 152 -28.19 -28.38 -26.73
N LYS A 153 -27.46 -27.27 -26.92
CA LYS A 153 -26.05 -27.16 -26.57
C LYS A 153 -25.95 -26.57 -25.16
N LYS A 154 -25.45 -27.33 -24.21
CA LYS A 154 -25.09 -26.85 -22.90
C LYS A 154 -23.60 -26.48 -22.92
N SER A 155 -23.30 -25.24 -22.64
CA SER A 155 -21.92 -24.75 -22.50
C SER A 155 -21.64 -24.31 -21.07
N GLU A 156 -20.48 -24.65 -20.58
CA GLU A 156 -19.96 -24.18 -19.29
C GLU A 156 -18.55 -23.67 -19.53
N ALA A 157 -18.32 -22.41 -19.16
CA ALA A 157 -17.03 -21.76 -19.22
C ALA A 157 -16.57 -21.46 -17.79
N ASN A 158 -15.38 -21.88 -17.46
CA ASN A 158 -14.75 -21.64 -16.16
C ASN A 158 -13.46 -20.84 -16.37
N ALA A 159 -13.25 -19.79 -15.58
CA ALA A 159 -12.00 -19.08 -15.55
C ALA A 159 -11.44 -19.13 -14.12
N ILE A 160 -10.12 -19.26 -14.02
CA ILE A 160 -9.39 -19.25 -12.76
C ILE A 160 -8.16 -18.38 -12.88
N VAL A 161 -7.96 -17.52 -11.89
CA VAL A 161 -6.78 -16.69 -11.73
C VAL A 161 -6.26 -16.82 -10.32
N GLN A 162 -4.96 -17.08 -10.19
CA GLN A 162 -4.27 -17.11 -8.91
C GLN A 162 -3.03 -16.24 -8.99
N ILE A 163 -2.88 -15.37 -8.02
CA ILE A 163 -1.78 -14.44 -7.86
C ILE A 163 -1.17 -14.58 -6.47
N THR A 164 0.14 -14.51 -6.39
CA THR A 164 0.86 -14.48 -5.12
C THR A 164 1.62 -13.17 -5.02
N ALA A 165 1.68 -12.60 -3.83
CA ALA A 165 2.45 -11.40 -3.57
C ALA A 165 3.22 -11.51 -2.26
N ARG A 166 4.38 -10.84 -2.22
CA ARG A 166 5.20 -10.67 -1.03
C ARG A 166 5.38 -9.19 -0.78
N MET A 167 5.26 -8.81 0.47
CA MET A 167 5.58 -7.47 0.94
C MET A 167 6.95 -7.50 1.58
N ILE A 168 7.87 -6.67 1.13
CA ILE A 168 9.28 -6.67 1.51
C ILE A 168 9.62 -5.35 2.16
N ASP A 169 10.22 -5.39 3.34
CA ASP A 169 10.78 -4.21 4.01
C ASP A 169 11.94 -3.64 3.21
N THR A 170 11.94 -2.31 3.03
CA THR A 170 12.94 -1.64 2.20
C THR A 170 14.29 -1.47 2.90
N ASN A 171 14.33 -1.54 4.23
CA ASN A 171 15.55 -1.36 5.02
C ASN A 171 16.26 -2.67 5.27
N THR A 172 15.50 -3.73 5.59
CA THR A 172 16.05 -5.04 5.98
C THR A 172 16.01 -6.06 4.86
N ALA A 173 15.22 -5.83 3.80
CA ALA A 173 14.89 -6.78 2.75
C ALA A 173 14.13 -8.04 3.26
N GLU A 174 13.59 -7.99 4.47
CA GLU A 174 12.79 -9.08 5.04
C GLU A 174 11.41 -9.15 4.40
N ILE A 175 10.89 -10.35 4.26
CA ILE A 175 9.52 -10.59 3.81
C ILE A 175 8.57 -10.39 4.99
N LEU A 176 7.86 -9.26 4.98
CA LEU A 176 6.91 -8.89 6.03
C LEU A 176 5.59 -9.65 5.92
N ALA A 177 5.18 -9.99 4.71
CA ALA A 177 3.97 -10.75 4.44
C ALA A 177 4.09 -11.52 3.13
N SER A 178 3.45 -12.68 3.07
CA SER A 178 3.20 -13.44 1.84
C SER A 178 1.71 -13.73 1.76
N CYS A 179 1.07 -13.32 0.67
CA CYS A 179 -0.36 -13.42 0.46
C CYS A 179 -0.64 -14.07 -0.90
N SER A 180 -1.81 -14.71 -1.04
CA SER A 180 -2.21 -15.34 -2.29
C SER A 180 -3.69 -15.08 -2.53
N GLY A 181 -4.00 -14.40 -3.62
CA GLY A 181 -5.38 -14.15 -4.05
C GLY A 181 -5.81 -15.14 -5.12
N LYS A 182 -7.01 -15.70 -4.96
CA LYS A 182 -7.63 -16.61 -5.93
C LYS A 182 -8.98 -16.09 -6.36
N GLY A 183 -9.23 -16.10 -7.67
CA GLY A 183 -10.52 -15.77 -8.24
C GLY A 183 -10.98 -16.81 -9.24
N GLU A 184 -12.25 -17.18 -9.12
CA GLU A 184 -12.91 -18.11 -10.03
C GLU A 184 -14.19 -17.46 -10.54
N SER A 185 -14.47 -17.68 -11.83
CA SER A 185 -15.73 -17.29 -12.45
C SER A 185 -16.25 -18.40 -13.32
N THR A 186 -17.55 -18.67 -13.25
CA THR A 186 -18.21 -19.71 -14.02
C THR A 186 -19.43 -19.12 -14.71
N ARG A 187 -19.55 -19.36 -16.03
CA ARG A 187 -20.74 -19.02 -16.80
C ARG A 187 -21.34 -20.28 -17.40
N LYS A 188 -22.64 -20.45 -17.23
CA LYS A 188 -23.41 -21.54 -17.79
C LYS A 188 -24.40 -20.98 -18.80
N GLY A 189 -24.38 -21.52 -20.01
CA GLY A 189 -25.31 -21.16 -21.07
C GLY A 189 -26.01 -22.38 -21.67
N THR A 190 -27.29 -22.25 -21.97
CA THR A 190 -28.03 -23.21 -22.81
C THR A 190 -28.41 -22.50 -24.12
N GLY A 191 -27.86 -22.94 -25.21
CA GLY A 191 -28.15 -22.40 -26.54
C GLY A 191 -28.82 -23.47 -27.44
N LEU A 192 -29.72 -23.04 -28.33
CA LEU A 192 -30.19 -23.92 -29.39
C LEU A 192 -29.09 -24.09 -30.43
N LEU A 193 -28.87 -25.33 -30.90
CA LEU A 193 -27.93 -25.60 -31.99
C LEU A 193 -28.42 -24.84 -33.24
N GLY A 194 -27.72 -23.76 -33.60
CA GLY A 194 -28.05 -22.91 -34.75
C GLY A 194 -28.01 -21.40 -34.48
N ALA A 195 -28.05 -20.97 -33.23
CA ALA A 195 -27.81 -19.58 -32.90
C ALA A 195 -26.33 -19.37 -32.55
N GLY A 196 -25.54 -18.95 -33.52
CA GLY A 196 -24.10 -18.62 -33.32
C GLY A 196 -23.95 -17.34 -32.54
N GLY A 197 -23.92 -17.46 -31.19
CA GLY A 197 -23.45 -16.42 -30.32
C GLY A 197 -22.07 -16.79 -29.82
N SER A 198 -21.01 -16.19 -30.37
CA SER A 198 -19.67 -16.30 -29.82
C SER A 198 -19.51 -15.30 -28.71
N ASP A 199 -19.52 -15.75 -27.45
CA ASP A 199 -19.03 -14.98 -26.29
C ASP A 199 -17.49 -14.91 -26.30
N TYR A 200 -16.91 -14.65 -27.47
CA TYR A 200 -15.49 -14.33 -27.56
C TYR A 200 -15.31 -12.88 -27.15
N GLY A 201 -14.48 -12.68 -26.13
CA GLY A 201 -14.02 -11.36 -25.72
C GLY A 201 -13.39 -10.58 -26.88
N PRO A 202 -13.00 -9.34 -26.66
CA PRO A 202 -12.66 -8.37 -27.71
C PRO A 202 -11.65 -8.93 -28.70
N ALA A 203 -11.88 -8.60 -29.97
CA ALA A 203 -11.13 -9.08 -31.13
C ALA A 203 -9.60 -9.02 -30.93
N ALA A 204 -8.94 -10.10 -31.30
CA ALA A 204 -7.49 -10.19 -31.38
C ALA A 204 -6.90 -8.97 -32.08
N GLY A 205 -5.99 -8.24 -31.44
CA GLY A 205 -5.19 -7.20 -32.07
C GLY A 205 -5.16 -5.83 -31.41
N ALA A 206 -6.11 -5.47 -30.57
CA ALA A 206 -6.02 -4.24 -29.76
C ALA A 206 -5.52 -4.59 -28.35
N GLY A 207 -4.59 -3.79 -27.80
CA GLY A 207 -4.13 -3.96 -26.42
C GLY A 207 -5.32 -4.00 -25.47
N VAL A 208 -5.42 -5.05 -24.65
CA VAL A 208 -6.52 -5.19 -23.67
C VAL A 208 -6.20 -4.37 -22.45
N ASP A 209 -6.99 -3.32 -22.21
CA ASP A 209 -6.93 -2.59 -20.96
C ASP A 209 -7.69 -3.36 -19.86
N MET A 210 -6.96 -3.92 -18.92
CA MET A 210 -7.52 -4.70 -17.82
C MET A 210 -8.34 -3.86 -16.83
N LYS A 211 -8.23 -2.54 -16.86
CA LYS A 211 -9.09 -1.63 -16.10
C LYS A 211 -10.40 -1.30 -16.82
N SER A 212 -10.53 -1.67 -18.08
CA SER A 212 -11.74 -1.37 -18.85
C SER A 212 -12.93 -2.18 -18.35
N SER A 213 -14.12 -1.57 -18.41
CA SER A 213 -15.38 -2.27 -18.11
C SER A 213 -15.61 -3.46 -19.05
N ASN A 214 -15.11 -3.39 -20.28
CA ASN A 214 -15.20 -4.48 -21.26
C ASN A 214 -14.39 -5.71 -20.81
N PHE A 215 -13.16 -5.52 -20.30
CA PHE A 215 -12.40 -6.63 -19.73
C PHE A 215 -13.05 -7.15 -18.45
N GLY A 216 -13.45 -6.25 -17.53
CA GLY A 216 -14.10 -6.62 -16.29
C GLY A 216 -15.39 -7.44 -16.49
N ALA A 217 -16.09 -7.24 -17.60
CA ALA A 217 -17.28 -8.00 -17.94
C ALA A 217 -16.97 -9.39 -18.54
N THR A 218 -15.73 -9.70 -18.88
CA THR A 218 -15.34 -11.05 -19.35
C THR A 218 -15.21 -12.01 -18.16
N ILE A 219 -15.33 -13.31 -18.44
CA ILE A 219 -15.20 -14.34 -17.40
C ILE A 219 -13.79 -14.33 -16.74
N ILE A 220 -12.76 -14.07 -17.54
CA ILE A 220 -11.37 -13.98 -17.04
C ILE A 220 -11.16 -12.68 -16.27
N GLY A 221 -11.81 -11.59 -16.69
CA GLY A 221 -11.79 -10.31 -15.99
C GLY A 221 -12.45 -10.38 -14.62
N GLU A 222 -13.60 -11.04 -14.52
CA GLU A 222 -14.26 -11.31 -13.23
C GLU A 222 -13.38 -12.14 -12.29
N ALA A 223 -12.74 -13.21 -12.81
CA ALA A 223 -11.83 -14.04 -12.03
C ALA A 223 -10.60 -13.22 -11.57
N THR A 224 -10.05 -12.37 -12.47
CA THR A 224 -8.93 -11.48 -12.14
C THR A 224 -9.30 -10.50 -11.02
N THR A 225 -10.45 -9.84 -11.15
CA THR A 225 -10.93 -8.88 -10.14
C THR A 225 -11.14 -9.55 -8.77
N LYS A 226 -11.72 -10.76 -8.75
CA LYS A 226 -11.87 -11.52 -7.51
C LYS A 226 -10.52 -11.88 -6.88
N ALA A 227 -9.54 -12.32 -7.69
CA ALA A 227 -8.20 -12.63 -7.21
C ALA A 227 -7.48 -11.40 -6.64
N VAL A 228 -7.58 -10.24 -7.29
CA VAL A 228 -7.01 -8.98 -6.81
C VAL A 228 -7.69 -8.51 -5.53
N ASN A 229 -9.02 -8.61 -5.43
CA ASN A 229 -9.75 -8.23 -4.23
C ASN A 229 -9.39 -9.12 -3.03
N ASP A 230 -9.27 -10.43 -3.25
CA ASP A 230 -8.85 -11.38 -2.20
C ASP A 230 -7.41 -11.07 -1.74
N LEU A 231 -6.49 -10.86 -2.69
CA LEU A 231 -5.11 -10.47 -2.38
C LEU A 231 -5.05 -9.14 -1.62
N GLY A 232 -5.78 -8.12 -2.08
CA GLY A 232 -5.81 -6.79 -1.46
C GLY A 232 -6.30 -6.87 0.00
N ALA A 233 -7.40 -7.59 0.26
CA ALA A 233 -7.92 -7.77 1.60
C ALA A 233 -6.91 -8.45 2.56
N GLN A 234 -6.15 -9.43 2.06
CA GLN A 234 -5.09 -10.08 2.86
C GLN A 234 -3.92 -9.13 3.14
N LEU A 235 -3.53 -8.28 2.17
CA LEU A 235 -2.50 -7.26 2.35
C LEU A 235 -2.96 -6.21 3.36
N ASP A 236 -4.21 -5.74 3.28
CA ASP A 236 -4.77 -4.75 4.21
C ASP A 236 -4.79 -5.27 5.65
N ALA A 237 -5.12 -6.54 5.85
CA ALA A 237 -5.06 -7.18 7.17
C ALA A 237 -3.63 -7.19 7.75
N LYS A 238 -2.59 -7.05 6.92
CA LYS A 238 -1.19 -6.96 7.35
C LYS A 238 -0.69 -5.53 7.53
N ALA A 239 -1.46 -4.52 7.14
CA ALA A 239 -1.04 -3.11 7.20
C ALA A 239 -0.61 -2.67 8.61
N THR A 240 -1.32 -3.12 9.64
CA THR A 240 -1.02 -2.78 11.04
C THR A 240 0.20 -3.49 11.59
N SER A 241 0.58 -4.66 11.04
CA SER A 241 1.75 -5.42 11.47
C SER A 241 3.06 -4.94 10.84
N LEU A 242 3.01 -4.01 9.90
CA LEU A 242 4.20 -3.43 9.30
C LEU A 242 4.96 -2.57 10.30
N PRO A 243 6.30 -2.68 10.39
CA PRO A 243 7.09 -1.82 11.25
C PRO A 243 6.83 -0.35 10.91
N THR A 244 6.59 0.47 11.93
CA THR A 244 6.51 1.92 11.75
C THR A 244 7.93 2.40 11.52
N VAL A 245 8.26 2.87 10.35
CA VAL A 245 9.48 3.66 10.20
C VAL A 245 9.19 4.97 10.93
N GLU A 246 9.67 5.07 12.16
CA GLU A 246 9.74 6.36 12.84
C GLU A 246 10.68 7.22 12.02
N VAL A 247 10.15 8.31 11.47
CA VAL A 247 11.00 9.32 10.83
C VAL A 247 11.99 9.78 11.88
N THR A 248 13.26 9.43 11.73
CA THR A 248 14.29 9.90 12.67
C THR A 248 14.50 11.39 12.43
N ILE A 249 13.94 12.20 13.29
CA ILE A 249 14.17 13.64 13.31
C ILE A 249 15.48 13.87 14.05
N SER A 250 16.43 14.48 13.40
CA SER A 250 17.70 14.88 14.00
C SER A 250 18.08 16.26 13.50
N GLY A 251 18.24 17.20 14.40
CA GLY A 251 18.56 18.59 14.13
C GLY A 251 19.33 19.22 15.30
N MET A 252 19.44 20.52 15.24
CA MET A 252 20.09 21.32 16.28
C MET A 252 19.22 22.52 16.65
N VAL A 253 19.40 23.00 17.86
CA VAL A 253 18.88 24.29 18.31
C VAL A 253 19.57 25.37 17.51
N ALA A 254 18.78 26.15 16.79
CA ALA A 254 19.24 27.33 16.02
C ALA A 254 19.22 28.58 16.89
N ASP A 255 18.21 28.70 17.77
CA ASP A 255 18.09 29.78 18.72
C ASP A 255 17.32 29.33 19.98
N ALA A 256 17.59 29.96 21.11
CA ALA A 256 16.91 29.68 22.38
C ALA A 256 16.67 30.98 23.16
N GLU A 257 15.43 31.30 23.37
CA GLU A 257 14.98 32.52 24.04
C GLU A 257 14.85 32.32 25.55
N PRO A 258 14.99 33.36 26.36
CA PRO A 258 14.86 33.29 27.82
C PRO A 258 13.47 32.84 28.29
N ASP A 259 12.44 33.02 27.49
CA ASP A 259 11.05 32.61 27.78
C ASP A 259 10.79 31.11 27.56
N GLY A 260 11.83 30.34 27.18
CA GLY A 260 11.77 28.92 26.87
C GLY A 260 11.33 28.62 25.44
N THR A 261 11.24 29.63 24.59
CA THR A 261 11.02 29.39 23.14
C THR A 261 12.32 28.89 22.51
N VAL A 262 12.25 27.83 21.75
CA VAL A 262 13.39 27.23 21.03
C VAL A 262 13.07 27.10 19.55
N ILE A 263 13.98 27.58 18.71
CA ILE A 263 13.94 27.41 17.26
C ILE A 263 14.93 26.31 16.88
N ILE A 264 14.49 25.38 16.06
CA ILE A 264 15.31 24.26 15.57
C ILE A 264 15.47 24.33 14.06
N ASN A 265 16.60 23.81 13.55
CA ASN A 265 16.96 23.85 12.11
C ASN A 265 16.39 22.67 11.30
N VAL A 266 15.29 22.08 11.75
CA VAL A 266 14.54 21.02 11.07
C VAL A 266 13.06 21.36 11.08
N GLY A 267 12.40 21.13 9.94
CA GLY A 267 11.01 21.49 9.74
C GLY A 267 10.19 20.38 9.07
N SER A 268 9.15 20.76 8.34
CA SER A 268 8.24 19.82 7.68
C SER A 268 8.94 18.92 6.66
N ARG A 269 10.00 19.41 5.98
CA ARG A 269 10.83 18.57 5.10
C ARG A 269 11.51 17.40 5.82
N ASN A 270 11.79 17.56 7.10
CA ASN A 270 12.40 16.56 7.95
C ASN A 270 11.37 15.71 8.72
N GLY A 271 10.09 15.90 8.42
CA GLY A 271 8.98 15.16 9.03
C GLY A 271 8.52 15.71 10.38
N VAL A 272 8.97 16.90 10.81
CA VAL A 272 8.52 17.58 12.03
C VAL A 272 7.07 18.05 11.85
N LYS A 273 6.25 17.85 12.90
CA LYS A 273 4.85 18.27 12.94
C LYS A 273 4.57 19.05 14.21
N VAL A 274 3.57 19.92 14.16
CA VAL A 274 3.03 20.58 15.34
C VAL A 274 2.53 19.52 16.33
N GLY A 275 2.92 19.66 17.61
CA GLY A 275 2.63 18.70 18.66
C GLY A 275 3.72 17.64 18.88
N ASP A 276 4.72 17.52 18.00
CA ASP A 276 5.85 16.61 18.22
C ASP A 276 6.63 17.01 19.47
N THR A 277 7.08 16.01 20.21
CA THR A 277 7.98 16.19 21.37
C THR A 277 9.35 15.66 20.99
N LEU A 278 10.34 16.55 20.94
CA LEU A 278 11.73 16.21 20.61
C LEU A 278 12.62 16.36 21.84
N LYS A 279 13.53 15.40 22.06
CA LYS A 279 14.53 15.45 23.12
C LYS A 279 15.61 16.45 22.78
N VAL A 280 16.04 17.23 23.78
CA VAL A 280 17.14 18.18 23.64
C VAL A 280 18.30 17.71 24.49
N ALA A 281 19.48 17.59 23.89
CA ALA A 281 20.69 17.13 24.58
C ALA A 281 21.91 17.94 24.15
N ARG A 282 22.80 18.21 25.08
CA ARG A 282 24.08 18.88 24.82
C ARG A 282 25.12 17.88 24.35
N LYS A 283 25.78 18.17 23.23
CA LYS A 283 26.91 17.37 22.76
C LYS A 283 28.07 17.51 23.71
N GLY A 284 28.54 16.39 24.23
CA GLY A 284 29.74 16.29 25.06
C GLY A 284 30.94 15.80 24.27
N LYS A 285 31.82 15.00 24.90
CA LYS A 285 33.05 14.49 24.31
C LYS A 285 32.74 13.39 23.27
N ASP A 286 33.47 13.46 22.14
CA ASP A 286 33.50 12.38 21.16
C ASP A 286 34.48 11.29 21.59
N ILE A 287 34.02 10.04 21.59
CA ILE A 287 34.83 8.85 21.80
C ILE A 287 35.29 8.37 20.43
N THR A 288 36.58 8.38 20.21
CA THR A 288 37.19 7.96 18.93
C THR A 288 37.85 6.59 19.08
N ASP A 289 37.85 5.83 18.00
CA ASP A 289 38.61 4.60 17.86
C ASP A 289 40.11 4.94 17.86
N PRO A 290 40.89 4.41 18.81
CA PRO A 290 42.32 4.72 18.91
C PRO A 290 43.14 4.20 17.70
N ALA A 291 42.64 3.19 16.99
CA ALA A 291 43.34 2.62 15.84
C ALA A 291 43.06 3.38 14.52
N THR A 292 41.83 3.88 14.34
CA THR A 292 41.38 4.47 13.06
C THR A 292 41.09 5.98 13.15
N GLY A 293 41.03 6.55 14.36
CA GLY A 293 40.66 7.95 14.60
C GLY A 293 39.18 8.27 14.33
N LYS A 294 38.37 7.28 13.91
CA LYS A 294 36.93 7.48 13.65
C LYS A 294 36.16 7.68 14.96
N VAL A 295 35.19 8.61 14.93
CA VAL A 295 34.26 8.79 16.06
C VAL A 295 33.37 7.56 16.17
N LEU A 296 33.47 6.82 17.28
CA LEU A 296 32.63 5.66 17.60
C LEU A 296 31.32 6.09 18.22
N ARG A 297 31.35 7.11 19.09
CA ARG A 297 30.18 7.62 19.81
C ARG A 297 30.43 9.03 20.31
N SER A 298 29.42 9.89 20.22
CA SER A 298 29.40 11.17 20.93
C SER A 298 28.60 11.01 22.23
N LEU A 299 29.19 11.39 23.37
CA LEU A 299 28.45 11.46 24.61
C LEU A 299 27.49 12.64 24.54
N THR A 300 26.30 12.48 25.07
CA THR A 300 25.30 13.55 25.15
C THR A 300 24.74 13.66 26.56
N THR A 301 24.54 14.89 27.02
CA THR A 301 23.88 15.16 28.30
C THR A 301 22.46 15.61 28.03
N PRO A 302 21.43 14.88 28.49
CA PRO A 302 20.03 15.28 28.30
C PRO A 302 19.74 16.57 29.05
N LEU A 303 19.07 17.51 28.38
CA LEU A 303 18.64 18.80 28.98
C LEU A 303 17.14 18.81 29.26
N GLY A 304 16.34 18.20 28.39
CA GLY A 304 14.88 18.20 28.46
C GLY A 304 14.24 17.84 27.13
N SER A 305 13.07 18.37 26.88
CA SER A 305 12.34 18.19 25.64
C SER A 305 11.74 19.51 25.14
N VAL A 306 11.54 19.62 23.83
CA VAL A 306 10.82 20.72 23.20
C VAL A 306 9.54 20.19 22.56
N VAL A 307 8.40 20.83 22.87
CA VAL A 307 7.11 20.56 22.23
C VAL A 307 6.94 21.57 21.11
N ILE A 308 6.78 21.07 19.90
CA ILE A 308 6.70 21.90 18.68
C ILE A 308 5.33 22.58 18.60
N THR A 309 5.34 23.90 18.48
CA THR A 309 4.14 24.74 18.39
C THR A 309 3.91 25.31 17.00
N GLN A 310 4.98 25.48 16.19
CA GLN A 310 4.91 25.95 14.82
C GLN A 310 5.96 25.26 13.96
N VAL A 311 5.63 24.98 12.70
CA VAL A 311 6.52 24.28 11.75
C VAL A 311 6.53 25.03 10.42
N ASP A 312 7.73 25.39 10.00
CA ASP A 312 8.03 25.91 8.67
C ASP A 312 8.68 24.80 7.81
N GLU A 313 9.07 25.11 6.58
CA GLU A 313 9.64 24.15 5.65
C GLU A 313 10.98 23.56 6.15
N ASN A 314 11.88 24.41 6.69
CA ASN A 314 13.23 24.06 7.09
C ASN A 314 13.51 24.30 8.59
N SER A 315 12.54 24.82 9.33
CA SER A 315 12.67 25.13 10.76
C SER A 315 11.39 24.81 11.51
N ALA A 316 11.49 24.73 12.82
CA ALA A 316 10.32 24.67 13.67
C ALA A 316 10.57 25.40 14.98
N THR A 317 9.51 25.92 15.58
CA THR A 317 9.52 26.60 16.87
C THR A 317 8.75 25.78 17.88
N GLY A 318 9.25 25.71 19.12
CA GLY A 318 8.60 24.99 20.19
C GLY A 318 8.89 25.58 21.57
N LYS A 319 8.19 25.05 22.57
CA LYS A 319 8.42 25.38 23.98
C LYS A 319 9.24 24.29 24.65
N PHE A 320 10.36 24.69 25.25
CA PHE A 320 11.24 23.81 25.98
C PHE A 320 10.72 23.55 27.39
N SER A 321 10.90 22.32 27.87
CA SER A 321 10.64 21.87 29.23
C SER A 321 11.76 20.93 29.66
N GLY A 322 12.42 21.26 30.76
CA GLY A 322 13.52 20.45 31.33
C GLY A 322 14.32 21.18 32.37
N ASN A 323 15.32 20.48 32.91
CA ASN A 323 16.18 21.00 33.98
C ASN A 323 17.42 21.76 33.48
N GLY A 324 17.71 21.66 32.18
CA GLY A 324 18.82 22.35 31.53
C GLY A 324 18.39 23.63 30.82
N THR A 325 19.35 24.48 30.46
CA THR A 325 19.09 25.64 29.59
C THR A 325 19.57 25.30 28.18
N PRO A 326 18.65 25.26 27.17
CA PRO A 326 19.04 25.00 25.77
C PRO A 326 19.96 26.10 25.26
N GLN A 327 20.89 25.73 24.40
CA GLN A 327 21.83 26.64 23.76
C GLN A 327 21.92 26.30 22.24
N VAL A 328 22.33 27.27 21.44
CA VAL A 328 22.62 27.06 20.03
C VAL A 328 23.61 25.92 19.86
N LYS A 329 23.34 25.01 18.90
CA LYS A 329 24.05 23.75 18.62
C LYS A 329 23.75 22.58 19.56
N ASP A 330 22.87 22.71 20.55
CA ASP A 330 22.34 21.54 21.24
C ASP A 330 21.58 20.63 20.25
N ILE A 331 21.72 19.33 20.42
CA ILE A 331 21.13 18.33 19.51
C ILE A 331 19.66 18.16 19.86
N VAL A 332 18.82 18.10 18.83
CA VAL A 332 17.40 17.82 18.94
C VAL A 332 17.07 16.53 18.19
N SER A 333 16.39 15.59 18.84
CA SER A 333 16.00 14.33 18.21
C SER A 333 14.71 13.76 18.80
N ASN A 334 14.04 12.89 18.06
CA ASN A 334 12.89 12.12 18.54
C ASN A 334 13.27 10.75 19.16
N ARG A 335 14.57 10.45 19.27
CA ARG A 335 15.10 9.22 19.88
C ARG A 335 15.79 9.49 21.19
#